data_7b4caf774b5eef64b8638744ca6c305b
#
_entry.id   7b4caf774b5eef64b8638744ca6c305b
#
_cell.length_a   1.000
_cell.length_b   1.000
_cell.length_c   1.000
_cell.angle_alpha   90.00
_cell.angle_beta   90.00
_cell.angle_gamma   90.00
#
_symmetry.space_group_name_H-M   'P 1'
#
loop_
_entity.id
_entity.type
_entity.pdbx_description
1 polymer ?
#
loop_
_entity_poly.entity_id
_entity_poly.type
_entity_poly.pdbx_seq_one_letter_code
_entity_poly.pdbx_strand_id
1 'polypeptide(L)'
;MKTPHCPVPIITYNGNLIVAAGLKYPKVAARLPAGYLTETTTAIGKLPTDTTGQKIAKGETGNLTAAQQANFDSLLHCMGQVRKTARLAFPGQTVKLHQEFQIGIHEHELAAVLSQADIILASVQTATNLPALKLKGWTDADTANLTAIRGTFPASSVTQKSSQSEAKKATDVKGTDAADAYQHLITIQNAADLEFPATDPANAPTRAEFRLGIFPPTHHTTEEPPTPTPTPTPPKP
;
A
#
# COMPACT_ATOMS: atom_id res chain seq x y z
N MET A 1 -17.56 -10.52 -8.95
CA MET A 1 -17.21 -10.26 -10.36
C MET A 1 -15.84 -10.86 -10.68
N LYS A 2 -15.68 -11.51 -11.84
CA LYS A 2 -14.36 -11.99 -12.26
C LYS A 2 -13.56 -10.79 -12.78
N THR A 3 -12.34 -10.61 -12.30
CA THR A 3 -11.41 -9.60 -12.79
C THR A 3 -11.18 -9.83 -14.31
N PRO A 4 -11.22 -8.79 -15.14
CA PRO A 4 -10.97 -8.98 -16.57
C PRO A 4 -9.58 -9.56 -16.79
N HIS A 5 -9.45 -10.54 -17.67
CA HIS A 5 -8.15 -11.11 -18.06
C HIS A 5 -7.27 -10.11 -18.85
N CYS A 6 -7.74 -8.89 -19.06
CA CYS A 6 -7.04 -7.86 -19.82
C CYS A 6 -6.47 -6.78 -18.86
N PRO A 7 -5.16 -6.51 -18.89
CA PRO A 7 -4.54 -5.46 -18.10
C PRO A 7 -5.09 -4.06 -18.41
N VAL A 8 -5.28 -3.23 -17.39
CA VAL A 8 -5.80 -1.86 -17.52
C VAL A 8 -5.09 -1.03 -18.61
N PRO A 9 -3.76 -1.03 -18.74
CA PRO A 9 -3.09 -0.30 -19.83
C PRO A 9 -3.52 -0.74 -21.24
N ILE A 10 -3.83 -2.03 -21.42
CA ILE A 10 -4.34 -2.57 -22.68
C ILE A 10 -5.76 -2.05 -22.94
N ILE A 11 -6.63 -2.10 -21.94
CA ILE A 11 -8.00 -1.57 -22.02
C ILE A 11 -7.96 -0.09 -22.39
N THR A 12 -7.10 0.70 -21.74
CA THR A 12 -7.01 2.14 -21.99
C THR A 12 -6.52 2.45 -23.41
N TYR A 13 -5.41 1.82 -23.83
CA TYR A 13 -4.80 2.11 -25.13
C TYR A 13 -5.64 1.59 -26.30
N ASN A 14 -5.92 0.28 -26.31
CA ASN A 14 -6.66 -0.34 -27.42
C ASN A 14 -8.14 0.01 -27.37
N GLY A 15 -8.68 0.32 -26.18
CA GLY A 15 -10.07 0.74 -26.05
C GLY A 15 -10.35 2.04 -26.80
N ASN A 16 -9.46 3.03 -26.71
CA ASN A 16 -9.59 4.25 -27.49
C ASN A 16 -9.53 4.01 -28.99
N LEU A 17 -8.70 3.05 -29.46
CA LEU A 17 -8.63 2.68 -30.87
C LEU A 17 -9.92 1.99 -31.33
N ILE A 18 -10.48 1.10 -30.51
CA ILE A 18 -11.75 0.41 -30.80
C ILE A 18 -12.93 1.39 -30.87
N VAL A 19 -12.99 2.35 -29.96
CA VAL A 19 -14.01 3.41 -29.98
C VAL A 19 -13.86 4.27 -31.26
N ALA A 20 -12.64 4.67 -31.60
CA ALA A 20 -12.37 5.41 -32.84
C ALA A 20 -12.80 4.63 -34.09
N ALA A 21 -12.53 3.32 -34.13
CA ALA A 21 -13.02 2.45 -35.18
C ALA A 21 -14.56 2.41 -35.21
N GLY A 22 -15.21 2.31 -34.04
CA GLY A 22 -16.68 2.36 -33.94
C GLY A 22 -17.28 3.62 -34.54
N LEU A 23 -16.64 4.77 -34.32
CA LEU A 23 -17.05 6.06 -34.94
C LEU A 23 -16.77 6.10 -36.45
N LYS A 24 -15.68 5.49 -36.90
CA LYS A 24 -15.31 5.39 -38.34
C LYS A 24 -16.30 4.56 -39.17
N TYR A 25 -16.91 3.55 -38.55
CA TYR A 25 -17.82 2.63 -39.23
C TYR A 25 -19.28 2.80 -38.76
N PRO A 26 -20.10 3.66 -39.41
CA PRO A 26 -21.47 3.97 -38.95
C PRO A 26 -22.38 2.76 -38.81
N LYS A 27 -22.18 1.71 -39.63
CA LYS A 27 -22.95 0.46 -39.53
C LYS A 27 -22.71 -0.27 -38.20
N VAL A 28 -21.49 -0.25 -37.68
CA VAL A 28 -21.18 -0.79 -36.33
C VAL A 28 -21.84 0.07 -35.26
N ALA A 29 -21.73 1.41 -35.39
CA ALA A 29 -22.38 2.33 -34.45
C ALA A 29 -23.90 2.14 -34.40
N ALA A 30 -24.54 1.88 -35.54
CA ALA A 30 -25.98 1.63 -35.63
C ALA A 30 -26.44 0.33 -34.93
N ARG A 31 -25.54 -0.60 -34.65
CA ARG A 31 -25.84 -1.84 -33.91
C ARG A 31 -25.72 -1.66 -32.39
N LEU A 32 -25.19 -0.52 -31.94
CA LEU A 32 -25.00 -0.20 -30.54
C LEU A 32 -26.13 0.70 -30.03
N PRO A 33 -26.45 0.67 -28.74
CA PRO A 33 -27.36 1.64 -28.14
C PRO A 33 -26.90 3.08 -28.39
N ALA A 34 -27.84 4.02 -28.44
CA ALA A 34 -27.52 5.44 -28.58
C ALA A 34 -26.61 5.91 -27.46
N GLY A 35 -25.52 6.59 -27.81
CA GLY A 35 -24.55 7.10 -26.81
C GLY A 35 -23.52 6.08 -26.32
N TYR A 36 -23.62 4.81 -26.71
CA TYR A 36 -22.76 3.72 -26.19
C TYR A 36 -21.26 3.97 -26.37
N LEU A 37 -20.83 4.52 -27.51
CA LEU A 37 -19.42 4.85 -27.74
C LEU A 37 -18.92 5.97 -26.82
N THR A 38 -19.78 6.93 -26.50
CA THR A 38 -19.48 8.01 -25.54
C THR A 38 -19.37 7.47 -24.10
N GLU A 39 -20.28 6.56 -23.72
CA GLU A 39 -20.24 5.87 -22.43
C GLU A 39 -18.96 5.04 -22.30
N THR A 40 -18.59 4.33 -23.36
CA THR A 40 -17.33 3.56 -23.42
C THR A 40 -16.12 4.46 -23.23
N THR A 41 -16.08 5.62 -23.92
CA THR A 41 -14.99 6.61 -23.75
C THR A 41 -14.91 7.09 -22.31
N THR A 42 -16.05 7.36 -21.69
CA THR A 42 -16.12 7.80 -20.28
C THR A 42 -15.61 6.68 -19.33
N ALA A 43 -16.02 5.45 -19.55
CA ALA A 43 -15.56 4.30 -18.75
C ALA A 43 -14.04 4.11 -18.85
N ILE A 44 -13.48 4.18 -20.07
CA ILE A 44 -12.02 4.12 -20.28
C ILE A 44 -11.30 5.29 -19.59
N GLY A 45 -11.86 6.49 -19.64
CA GLY A 45 -11.29 7.71 -19.05
C GLY A 45 -11.16 7.69 -17.53
N LYS A 46 -11.94 6.86 -16.83
CA LYS A 46 -11.85 6.70 -15.37
C LYS A 46 -10.60 5.89 -14.94
N LEU A 47 -10.16 4.92 -15.74
CA LEU A 47 -9.13 3.95 -15.37
C LEU A 47 -7.78 4.55 -14.96
N PRO A 48 -7.24 5.62 -15.58
CA PRO A 48 -6.01 6.29 -15.11
C PRO A 48 -6.17 6.91 -13.72
N THR A 49 -7.32 7.55 -13.45
CA THR A 49 -7.62 8.19 -12.15
C THR A 49 -7.71 7.14 -11.05
N ASP A 50 -8.41 6.02 -11.28
CA ASP A 50 -8.55 4.93 -10.33
C ASP A 50 -7.19 4.27 -10.02
N THR A 51 -6.33 4.14 -11.02
CA THR A 51 -4.98 3.62 -10.85
C THR A 51 -4.13 4.53 -9.97
N THR A 52 -4.24 5.85 -10.14
CA THR A 52 -3.56 6.85 -9.34
C THR A 52 -4.08 6.85 -7.91
N GLY A 53 -5.40 6.86 -7.72
CA GLY A 53 -6.04 6.78 -6.40
C GLY A 53 -5.62 5.54 -5.61
N GLN A 54 -5.57 4.37 -6.27
CA GLN A 54 -5.09 3.13 -5.65
C GLN A 54 -3.62 3.22 -5.19
N LYS A 55 -2.75 3.83 -6.00
CA LYS A 55 -1.32 4.00 -5.65
C LYS A 55 -1.16 4.92 -4.45
N ILE A 56 -1.90 6.03 -4.41
CA ILE A 56 -1.88 6.98 -3.28
C ILE A 56 -2.34 6.28 -2.01
N ALA A 57 -3.50 5.63 -2.01
CA ALA A 57 -4.03 4.93 -0.85
C ALA A 57 -3.09 3.82 -0.32
N LYS A 58 -2.42 3.09 -1.20
CA LYS A 58 -1.39 2.11 -0.80
C LYS A 58 -0.15 2.77 -0.21
N GLY A 59 0.29 3.91 -0.76
CA GLY A 59 1.40 4.70 -0.22
C GLY A 59 1.12 5.21 1.18
N GLU A 60 -0.06 5.75 1.44
CA GLU A 60 -0.49 6.21 2.76
C GLU A 60 -0.51 5.07 3.79
N THR A 61 -1.03 3.90 3.42
CA THR A 61 -1.01 2.71 4.28
C THR A 61 0.43 2.29 4.63
N GLY A 62 1.34 2.33 3.67
CA GLY A 62 2.76 2.04 3.89
C GLY A 62 3.42 3.03 4.85
N ASN A 63 3.16 4.32 4.70
CA ASN A 63 3.69 5.37 5.56
C ASN A 63 3.18 5.24 7.01
N LEU A 64 1.89 4.92 7.20
CA LEU A 64 1.33 4.67 8.53
C LEU A 64 1.95 3.44 9.21
N THR A 65 2.25 2.39 8.46
CA THR A 65 2.95 1.21 8.98
C THR A 65 4.37 1.55 9.43
N ALA A 66 5.10 2.34 8.66
CA ALA A 66 6.45 2.79 9.02
C ALA A 66 6.44 3.68 10.27
N ALA A 67 5.49 4.61 10.39
CA ALA A 67 5.33 5.44 11.57
C ALA A 67 4.98 4.61 12.82
N GLN A 68 4.12 3.61 12.68
CA GLN A 68 3.79 2.70 13.78
C GLN A 68 5.01 1.91 14.24
N GLN A 69 5.84 1.43 13.32
CA GLN A 69 7.09 0.73 13.65
C GLN A 69 8.07 1.64 14.39
N ALA A 70 8.26 2.89 13.92
CA ALA A 70 9.12 3.86 14.60
C ALA A 70 8.64 4.18 16.03
N ASN A 71 7.32 4.30 16.24
CA ASN A 71 6.74 4.47 17.57
C ASN A 71 6.99 3.24 18.46
N PHE A 72 6.87 2.03 17.90
CA PHE A 72 7.14 0.79 18.62
C PHE A 72 8.59 0.69 19.07
N ASP A 73 9.54 0.98 18.19
CA ASP A 73 10.97 1.01 18.50
C ASP A 73 11.28 2.06 19.58
N SER A 74 10.65 3.24 19.51
CA SER A 74 10.77 4.28 20.51
C SER A 74 10.22 3.84 21.88
N LEU A 75 9.09 3.12 21.91
CA LEU A 75 8.53 2.56 23.12
C LEU A 75 9.49 1.56 23.78
N LEU A 76 10.00 0.61 23.00
CA LEU A 76 10.98 -0.38 23.48
C LEU A 76 12.23 0.29 24.02
N HIS A 77 12.73 1.34 23.36
CA HIS A 77 13.86 2.11 23.81
C HIS A 77 13.60 2.78 25.18
N CYS A 78 12.47 3.49 25.35
CA CYS A 78 12.10 4.12 26.61
C CYS A 78 11.93 3.10 27.74
N MET A 79 11.26 1.97 27.48
CA MET A 79 11.15 0.88 28.45
C MET A 79 12.52 0.33 28.86
N GLY A 80 13.45 0.23 27.89
CA GLY A 80 14.83 -0.15 28.15
C GLY A 80 15.55 0.81 29.12
N GLN A 81 15.33 2.12 28.94
CA GLN A 81 15.89 3.15 29.81
C GLN A 81 15.34 3.06 31.25
N VAL A 82 14.01 2.92 31.39
CA VAL A 82 13.37 2.69 32.71
C VAL A 82 13.99 1.48 33.41
N ARG A 83 14.08 0.34 32.72
CA ARG A 83 14.64 -0.91 33.25
C ARG A 83 16.11 -0.74 33.72
N LYS A 84 16.89 0.01 32.94
CA LYS A 84 18.28 0.34 33.28
C LYS A 84 18.36 1.19 34.59
N THR A 85 17.54 2.23 34.66
CA THR A 85 17.47 3.11 35.84
C THR A 85 16.94 2.36 37.08
N ALA A 86 15.94 1.49 36.91
CA ALA A 86 15.38 0.68 37.97
C ALA A 86 16.41 -0.30 38.56
N ARG A 87 17.27 -0.92 37.76
CA ARG A 87 18.38 -1.76 38.27
C ARG A 87 19.33 -0.96 39.15
N LEU A 88 19.59 0.31 38.84
CA LEU A 88 20.43 1.18 39.64
C LEU A 88 19.73 1.69 40.89
N ALA A 89 18.41 1.87 40.85
CA ALA A 89 17.62 2.36 41.96
C ALA A 89 17.30 1.27 43.02
N PHE A 90 17.16 0.01 42.55
CA PHE A 90 16.73 -1.11 43.39
C PHE A 90 17.71 -2.29 43.33
N PRO A 91 18.98 -2.13 43.70
CA PRO A 91 19.96 -3.19 43.61
C PRO A 91 19.56 -4.35 44.55
N GLY A 92 19.62 -5.59 44.00
CA GLY A 92 19.29 -6.81 44.76
C GLY A 92 17.80 -7.09 44.94
N GLN A 93 16.90 -6.20 44.56
CA GLN A 93 15.45 -6.40 44.67
C GLN A 93 14.89 -7.14 43.42
N THR A 94 15.34 -8.36 43.18
CA THR A 94 15.04 -9.13 41.97
C THR A 94 13.55 -9.31 41.73
N VAL A 95 12.76 -9.59 42.76
CA VAL A 95 11.29 -9.77 42.65
C VAL A 95 10.63 -8.47 42.21
N LYS A 96 11.00 -7.34 42.83
CA LYS A 96 10.48 -6.02 42.44
C LYS A 96 10.84 -5.67 40.99
N LEU A 97 12.10 -5.87 40.61
CA LEU A 97 12.59 -5.61 39.24
C LEU A 97 11.85 -6.45 38.20
N HIS A 98 11.56 -7.71 38.52
CA HIS A 98 10.81 -8.59 37.65
C HIS A 98 9.33 -8.20 37.56
N GLN A 99 8.64 -7.99 38.70
CA GLN A 99 7.20 -7.76 38.72
C GLN A 99 6.80 -6.34 38.30
N GLU A 100 7.49 -5.32 38.79
CA GLU A 100 7.12 -3.92 38.59
C GLU A 100 7.76 -3.32 37.32
N PHE A 101 8.99 -3.72 36.99
CA PHE A 101 9.71 -3.18 35.82
C PHE A 101 9.87 -4.18 34.69
N GLN A 102 9.29 -5.38 34.82
CA GLN A 102 9.25 -6.42 33.79
C GLN A 102 10.65 -6.80 33.27
N ILE A 103 11.65 -6.78 34.16
CA ILE A 103 13.05 -7.10 33.84
C ILE A 103 13.19 -8.62 33.70
N GLY A 104 13.75 -9.07 32.58
CA GLY A 104 13.88 -10.50 32.25
C GLY A 104 12.68 -11.06 31.47
N ILE A 105 11.66 -10.25 31.20
CA ILE A 105 10.52 -10.64 30.36
C ILE A 105 10.74 -10.03 28.97
N HIS A 106 10.83 -10.89 27.94
CA HIS A 106 11.02 -10.49 26.54
C HIS A 106 9.75 -10.81 25.76
N GLU A 107 9.01 -9.77 25.41
CA GLU A 107 7.83 -9.86 24.58
C GLU A 107 8.11 -9.26 23.20
N HIS A 108 7.51 -9.82 22.16
CA HIS A 108 7.65 -9.39 20.78
C HIS A 108 6.32 -8.97 20.17
N GLU A 109 5.20 -9.44 20.73
CA GLU A 109 3.89 -9.06 20.25
C GLU A 109 3.48 -7.69 20.76
N LEU A 110 2.95 -6.85 19.90
CA LEU A 110 2.55 -5.48 20.20
C LEU A 110 1.66 -5.41 21.46
N ALA A 111 0.63 -6.26 21.54
CA ALA A 111 -0.30 -6.24 22.67
C ALA A 111 0.39 -6.54 24.01
N ALA A 112 1.31 -7.51 24.02
CA ALA A 112 2.07 -7.89 25.19
C ALA A 112 3.06 -6.78 25.62
N VAL A 113 3.74 -6.15 24.65
CA VAL A 113 4.64 -5.00 24.90
C VAL A 113 3.86 -3.80 25.45
N LEU A 114 2.66 -3.51 24.92
CA LEU A 114 1.81 -2.43 25.46
C LEU A 114 1.36 -2.71 26.89
N SER A 115 1.00 -3.96 27.21
CA SER A 115 0.68 -4.37 28.58
C SER A 115 1.88 -4.21 29.52
N GLN A 116 3.10 -4.57 29.09
CA GLN A 116 4.33 -4.33 29.86
C GLN A 116 4.58 -2.84 30.08
N ALA A 117 4.37 -2.01 29.05
CA ALA A 117 4.53 -0.57 29.16
C ALA A 117 3.56 0.04 30.20
N ASP A 118 2.31 -0.45 30.25
CA ASP A 118 1.32 -0.02 31.24
C ASP A 118 1.74 -0.39 32.67
N ILE A 119 2.23 -1.60 32.88
CA ILE A 119 2.76 -2.05 34.18
C ILE A 119 3.96 -1.16 34.61
N ILE A 120 4.89 -0.94 33.71
CA ILE A 120 6.08 -0.10 33.98
C ILE A 120 5.67 1.34 34.28
N LEU A 121 4.76 1.94 33.52
CA LEU A 121 4.26 3.30 33.78
C LEU A 121 3.59 3.43 35.15
N ALA A 122 2.71 2.48 35.47
CA ALA A 122 2.07 2.43 36.78
C ALA A 122 3.13 2.34 37.91
N SER A 123 4.13 1.49 37.72
CA SER A 123 5.21 1.29 38.73
C SER A 123 6.10 2.54 38.88
N VAL A 124 6.46 3.20 37.75
CA VAL A 124 7.26 4.44 37.79
C VAL A 124 6.55 5.54 38.59
N GLN A 125 5.24 5.66 38.45
CA GLN A 125 4.44 6.73 39.07
C GLN A 125 4.11 6.49 40.53
N THR A 126 4.52 5.38 41.13
CA THR A 126 4.27 5.14 42.56
C THR A 126 5.08 6.11 43.45
N ALA A 127 4.51 6.50 44.57
CA ALA A 127 5.15 7.41 45.52
C ALA A 127 6.49 6.90 46.07
N THR A 128 6.73 5.60 46.03
CA THR A 128 7.97 4.97 46.50
C THR A 128 9.02 4.86 45.39
N ASN A 129 8.63 4.61 44.14
CA ASN A 129 9.57 4.36 43.06
C ASN A 129 10.07 5.64 42.40
N LEU A 130 9.18 6.59 42.14
CA LEU A 130 9.53 7.81 41.41
C LEU A 130 10.71 8.58 42.07
N PRO A 131 10.74 8.83 43.40
CA PRO A 131 11.87 9.48 44.01
C PRO A 131 13.18 8.68 43.89
N ALA A 132 13.11 7.35 44.04
CA ALA A 132 14.29 6.48 43.93
C ALA A 132 14.85 6.46 42.50
N LEU A 133 13.99 6.44 41.47
CA LEU A 133 14.37 6.54 40.07
C LEU A 133 14.98 7.91 39.75
N LYS A 134 14.40 9.00 40.28
CA LYS A 134 14.93 10.37 40.11
C LYS A 134 16.35 10.51 40.65
N LEU A 135 16.67 9.87 41.76
CA LEU A 135 18.04 9.84 42.32
C LEU A 135 19.04 9.12 41.37
N LYS A 136 18.57 8.35 40.43
CA LYS A 136 19.37 7.63 39.42
C LYS A 136 19.25 8.22 38.01
N GLY A 137 18.76 9.48 37.90
CA GLY A 137 18.74 10.23 36.65
C GLY A 137 17.46 10.13 35.83
N TRP A 138 16.43 9.44 36.32
CA TRP A 138 15.10 9.46 35.69
C TRP A 138 14.42 10.80 35.96
N THR A 139 13.72 11.37 34.97
CA THR A 139 13.06 12.68 35.10
C THR A 139 11.56 12.60 34.87
N ASP A 140 10.84 13.66 35.25
CA ASP A 140 9.41 13.76 34.92
C ASP A 140 9.19 13.85 33.41
N ALA A 141 10.13 14.44 32.67
CA ALA A 141 10.11 14.50 31.23
C ALA A 141 10.20 13.09 30.59
N ASP A 142 11.02 12.20 31.17
CA ASP A 142 11.11 10.81 30.71
C ASP A 142 9.80 10.05 30.92
N THR A 143 9.15 10.27 32.07
CA THR A 143 7.83 9.70 32.36
C THR A 143 6.76 10.22 31.40
N ALA A 144 6.75 11.53 31.16
CA ALA A 144 5.84 12.15 30.21
C ALA A 144 6.06 11.63 28.76
N ASN A 145 7.32 11.47 28.34
CA ASN A 145 7.68 10.92 27.04
C ASN A 145 7.19 9.48 26.87
N LEU A 146 7.44 8.61 27.87
CA LEU A 146 6.96 7.22 27.83
C LEU A 146 5.43 7.15 27.77
N THR A 147 4.74 8.00 28.51
CA THR A 147 3.27 8.12 28.50
C THR A 147 2.76 8.57 27.13
N ALA A 148 3.39 9.59 26.54
CA ALA A 148 3.03 10.12 25.23
C ALA A 148 3.19 9.05 24.13
N ILE A 149 4.35 8.38 24.07
CA ILE A 149 4.61 7.32 23.10
C ILE A 149 3.60 6.17 23.26
N ARG A 150 3.33 5.73 24.49
CA ARG A 150 2.32 4.69 24.77
C ARG A 150 0.93 5.11 24.28
N GLY A 151 0.58 6.37 24.45
CA GLY A 151 -0.70 6.95 24.02
C GLY A 151 -0.91 7.00 22.50
N THR A 152 0.14 6.93 21.70
CA THR A 152 0.00 6.98 20.23
C THR A 152 -0.59 5.70 19.63
N PHE A 153 -0.47 4.54 20.29
CA PHE A 153 -0.82 3.25 19.71
C PHE A 153 -2.32 3.02 19.45
N PRO A 154 -3.26 3.38 20.32
CA PRO A 154 -4.69 3.25 20.00
C PRO A 154 -5.08 4.05 18.76
N ALA A 155 -4.63 5.32 18.69
CA ALA A 155 -4.94 6.20 17.56
C ALA A 155 -4.32 5.71 16.25
N SER A 156 -3.04 5.30 16.25
CA SER A 156 -2.35 4.81 15.06
C SER A 156 -2.96 3.51 14.52
N SER A 157 -3.42 2.61 15.39
CA SER A 157 -4.09 1.38 14.98
C SER A 157 -5.44 1.62 14.29
N VAL A 158 -6.21 2.60 14.77
CA VAL A 158 -7.49 2.99 14.15
C VAL A 158 -7.25 3.62 12.78
N THR A 159 -6.30 4.55 12.69
CA THR A 159 -5.94 5.22 11.43
C THR A 159 -5.42 4.22 10.40
N GLN A 160 -4.59 3.27 10.79
CA GLN A 160 -4.07 2.24 9.91
C GLN A 160 -5.19 1.33 9.35
N LYS A 161 -6.14 0.91 10.19
CA LYS A 161 -7.30 0.10 9.74
C LYS A 161 -8.17 0.87 8.76
N SER A 162 -8.40 2.18 9.01
CA SER A 162 -9.14 3.05 8.10
C SER A 162 -8.43 3.14 6.73
N SER A 163 -7.14 3.43 6.72
CA SER A 163 -6.34 3.52 5.49
C SER A 163 -6.28 2.20 4.72
N GLN A 164 -6.18 1.06 5.40
CA GLN A 164 -6.26 -0.27 4.76
C GLN A 164 -7.64 -0.50 4.11
N SER A 165 -8.73 -0.08 4.78
CA SER A 165 -10.08 -0.17 4.23
C SER A 165 -10.24 0.71 2.98
N GLU A 166 -9.69 1.92 2.99
CA GLU A 166 -9.70 2.83 1.84
C GLU A 166 -8.87 2.29 0.68
N ALA A 167 -7.69 1.74 0.93
CA ALA A 167 -6.86 1.09 -0.10
C ALA A 167 -7.57 -0.12 -0.73
N LYS A 168 -8.32 -0.89 0.05
CA LYS A 168 -9.15 -1.99 -0.45
C LYS A 168 -10.28 -1.46 -1.32
N LYS A 169 -11.03 -0.44 -0.85
CA LYS A 169 -12.11 0.19 -1.64
C LYS A 169 -11.59 0.72 -2.98
N ALA A 170 -10.46 1.43 -2.99
CA ALA A 170 -9.84 1.93 -4.21
C ALA A 170 -9.44 0.79 -5.17
N THR A 171 -9.02 -0.36 -4.65
CA THR A 171 -8.73 -1.56 -5.45
C THR A 171 -9.99 -2.16 -6.05
N ASP A 172 -11.07 -2.24 -5.27
CA ASP A 172 -12.35 -2.79 -5.71
C ASP A 172 -13.00 -1.89 -6.78
N VAL A 173 -12.97 -0.56 -6.60
CA VAL A 173 -13.46 0.42 -7.59
C VAL A 173 -12.71 0.26 -8.91
N LYS A 174 -11.37 0.27 -8.88
CA LYS A 174 -10.55 0.05 -10.07
C LYS A 174 -10.88 -1.27 -10.78
N GLY A 175 -11.09 -2.34 -10.02
CA GLY A 175 -11.44 -3.65 -10.56
C GLY A 175 -12.80 -3.63 -11.26
N THR A 176 -13.79 -2.96 -10.67
CA THR A 176 -15.14 -2.80 -11.23
C THR A 176 -15.11 -1.97 -12.51
N ASP A 177 -14.50 -0.78 -12.47
CA ASP A 177 -14.44 0.11 -13.64
C ASP A 177 -13.64 -0.51 -14.79
N ALA A 178 -12.59 -1.27 -14.51
CA ALA A 178 -11.87 -2.03 -15.55
C ALA A 178 -12.73 -3.15 -16.18
N ALA A 179 -13.54 -3.84 -15.36
CA ALA A 179 -14.46 -4.88 -15.86
C ALA A 179 -15.55 -4.27 -16.74
N ASP A 180 -16.11 -3.14 -16.32
CA ASP A 180 -17.15 -2.44 -17.07
C ASP A 180 -16.62 -1.91 -18.41
N ALA A 181 -15.46 -1.22 -18.40
CA ALA A 181 -14.81 -0.76 -19.62
C ALA A 181 -14.49 -1.94 -20.58
N TYR A 182 -13.97 -3.04 -20.05
CA TYR A 182 -13.72 -4.24 -20.84
C TYR A 182 -14.99 -4.81 -21.47
N GLN A 183 -16.09 -4.88 -20.72
CA GLN A 183 -17.37 -5.37 -21.22
C GLN A 183 -17.93 -4.48 -22.34
N HIS A 184 -17.78 -3.15 -22.20
CA HIS A 184 -18.13 -2.22 -23.27
C HIS A 184 -17.35 -2.51 -24.57
N LEU A 185 -16.04 -2.76 -24.46
CA LEU A 185 -15.21 -3.07 -25.63
C LEU A 185 -15.60 -4.38 -26.30
N ILE A 186 -15.89 -5.42 -25.54
CA ILE A 186 -16.40 -6.70 -26.07
C ILE A 186 -17.71 -6.50 -26.82
N THR A 187 -18.60 -5.66 -26.35
CA THR A 187 -19.87 -5.35 -27.01
C THR A 187 -19.62 -4.67 -28.36
N ILE A 188 -18.69 -3.72 -28.45
CA ILE A 188 -18.30 -3.09 -29.73
C ILE A 188 -17.67 -4.10 -30.69
N GLN A 189 -16.78 -4.98 -30.18
CA GLN A 189 -16.19 -6.05 -31.00
C GLN A 189 -17.25 -6.99 -31.57
N ASN A 190 -18.25 -7.39 -30.78
CA ASN A 190 -19.35 -8.24 -31.22
C ASN A 190 -20.20 -7.54 -32.30
N ALA A 191 -20.49 -6.25 -32.13
CA ALA A 191 -21.20 -5.48 -33.15
C ALA A 191 -20.41 -5.41 -34.47
N ALA A 192 -19.08 -5.25 -34.37
CA ALA A 192 -18.20 -5.27 -35.55
C ALA A 192 -18.11 -6.66 -36.19
N ASP A 193 -18.06 -7.74 -35.43
CA ASP A 193 -18.05 -9.11 -35.95
C ASP A 193 -19.36 -9.48 -36.65
N LEU A 194 -20.47 -8.92 -36.21
CA LEU A 194 -21.77 -9.08 -36.90
C LEU A 194 -21.85 -8.30 -38.22
N GLU A 195 -21.22 -7.13 -38.29
CA GLU A 195 -21.20 -6.29 -39.48
C GLU A 195 -20.16 -6.77 -40.50
N PHE A 196 -19.02 -7.25 -40.02
CA PHE A 196 -17.89 -7.72 -40.82
C PHE A 196 -17.61 -9.20 -40.51
N PRO A 197 -18.39 -10.14 -41.06
CA PRO A 197 -18.25 -11.55 -40.73
C PRO A 197 -16.90 -12.12 -41.19
N ALA A 198 -16.36 -13.05 -40.40
CA ALA A 198 -15.07 -13.70 -40.68
C ALA A 198 -15.06 -14.57 -41.93
N THR A 199 -16.24 -14.94 -42.45
CA THR A 199 -16.40 -15.73 -43.67
C THR A 199 -15.98 -14.97 -44.94
N ASP A 200 -15.90 -13.63 -44.88
CA ASP A 200 -15.40 -12.81 -45.95
C ASP A 200 -13.95 -12.34 -45.62
N PRO A 201 -12.94 -12.83 -46.35
CA PRO A 201 -11.54 -12.44 -46.15
C PRO A 201 -11.27 -10.93 -46.30
N ALA A 202 -12.09 -10.23 -47.12
CA ALA A 202 -11.96 -8.78 -47.32
C ALA A 202 -12.20 -7.99 -46.01
N ASN A 203 -12.92 -8.56 -45.08
CA ASN A 203 -13.20 -7.96 -43.75
C ASN A 203 -12.05 -8.06 -42.77
N ALA A 204 -11.03 -8.87 -43.01
CA ALA A 204 -9.94 -9.12 -42.05
C ALA A 204 -9.23 -7.85 -41.56
N PRO A 205 -8.85 -6.87 -42.42
CA PRO A 205 -8.22 -5.62 -41.99
C PRO A 205 -9.15 -4.79 -41.08
N THR A 206 -10.43 -4.67 -41.48
CA THR A 206 -11.42 -3.91 -40.70
C THR A 206 -11.68 -4.55 -39.33
N ARG A 207 -11.78 -5.88 -39.27
CA ARG A 207 -11.93 -6.60 -38.00
C ARG A 207 -10.75 -6.44 -37.09
N ALA A 208 -9.54 -6.32 -37.63
CA ALA A 208 -8.34 -6.09 -36.82
C ALA A 208 -8.38 -4.76 -36.06
N GLU A 209 -9.04 -3.72 -36.59
CA GLU A 209 -9.21 -2.42 -35.91
C GLU A 209 -10.05 -2.53 -34.63
N PHE A 210 -10.89 -3.56 -34.52
CA PHE A 210 -11.75 -3.80 -33.34
C PHE A 210 -11.18 -4.81 -32.36
N ARG A 211 -9.98 -5.33 -32.52
CA ARG A 211 -9.40 -6.32 -31.62
C ARG A 211 -8.62 -5.65 -30.50
N LEU A 212 -8.85 -6.14 -29.28
CA LEU A 212 -7.95 -5.89 -28.18
C LEU A 212 -6.63 -6.61 -28.48
N GLY A 213 -5.74 -5.96 -29.21
CA GLY A 213 -4.47 -6.53 -29.63
C GLY A 213 -3.64 -6.97 -28.42
N ILE A 214 -2.71 -7.90 -28.66
CA ILE A 214 -1.65 -8.20 -27.71
C ILE A 214 -0.73 -6.97 -27.67
N PHE A 215 -0.43 -6.44 -26.49
CA PHE A 215 0.59 -5.41 -26.36
C PHE A 215 1.86 -5.90 -27.04
N PRO A 216 2.54 -5.09 -27.83
CA PRO A 216 3.91 -5.40 -28.19
C PRO A 216 4.66 -5.60 -26.86
N PRO A 217 5.50 -6.65 -26.74
CA PRO A 217 6.26 -6.87 -25.54
C PRO A 217 6.94 -5.55 -25.19
N THR A 218 6.69 -5.03 -23.98
CA THR A 218 7.47 -3.94 -23.45
C THR A 218 8.90 -4.41 -23.52
N HIS A 219 9.70 -3.83 -24.42
CA HIS A 219 11.13 -3.95 -24.30
C HIS A 219 11.46 -3.40 -22.92
N HIS A 220 11.55 -4.28 -21.93
CA HIS A 220 12.38 -3.98 -20.78
C HIS A 220 13.77 -3.77 -21.39
N THR A 221 14.13 -2.53 -21.62
CA THR A 221 15.53 -2.14 -21.64
C THR A 221 16.00 -2.56 -20.25
N THR A 222 16.57 -3.75 -20.16
CA THR A 222 17.40 -4.13 -19.03
C THR A 222 18.51 -3.07 -19.10
N GLU A 223 18.41 -2.02 -18.28
CA GLU A 223 19.57 -1.17 -18.02
C GLU A 223 20.64 -2.14 -17.53
N GLU A 224 21.59 -2.39 -18.40
CA GLU A 224 22.78 -3.16 -18.08
C GLU A 224 23.38 -2.49 -16.84
N PRO A 225 23.56 -3.20 -15.73
CA PRO A 225 24.10 -2.61 -14.52
C PRO A 225 25.40 -1.92 -14.89
N PRO A 226 25.66 -0.68 -14.43
CA PRO A 226 26.83 0.08 -14.81
C PRO A 226 28.06 -0.77 -14.58
N THR A 227 28.84 -0.99 -15.64
CA THR A 227 30.10 -1.73 -15.62
C THR A 227 30.96 -1.15 -14.50
N PRO A 228 31.41 -1.94 -13.51
CA PRO A 228 32.19 -1.43 -12.41
C PRO A 228 33.46 -0.75 -12.98
N THR A 229 33.60 0.53 -12.65
CA THR A 229 34.80 1.30 -12.99
C THR A 229 36.04 0.57 -12.46
N PRO A 230 37.05 0.27 -13.26
CA PRO A 230 38.24 -0.43 -12.80
C PRO A 230 38.93 0.37 -11.69
N THR A 231 39.08 -0.26 -10.53
CA THR A 231 39.81 0.30 -9.38
C THR A 231 41.25 0.60 -9.80
N PRO A 232 41.77 1.83 -9.60
CA PRO A 232 43.17 2.14 -9.94
C PRO A 232 44.12 1.26 -9.13
N THR A 233 45.00 0.56 -9.84
CA THR A 233 46.03 -0.28 -9.25
C THR A 233 47.02 0.61 -8.47
N PRO A 234 47.29 0.31 -7.17
CA PRO A 234 48.29 1.09 -6.42
C PRO A 234 49.66 0.93 -7.04
N PRO A 235 50.50 1.99 -7.03
CA PRO A 235 51.86 1.93 -7.55
C PRO A 235 52.70 0.91 -6.73
N LYS A 236 53.43 0.11 -7.46
CA LYS A 236 54.36 -0.92 -6.91
C LYS A 236 55.55 -0.22 -6.27
N PRO A 237 56.02 -0.62 -5.10
CA PRO A 237 57.18 -0.05 -4.40
C PRO A 237 58.50 -0.18 -5.15
#